data_1b033764c683e55f318b1df07c1dded8
#
_entry.id   1b033764c683e55f318b1df07c1dded8
#
_cell.length_a   1.000
_cell.length_b   1.000
_cell.length_c   1.000
_cell.angle_alpha   90.00
_cell.angle_beta   90.00
_cell.angle_gamma   90.00
#
_symmetry.space_group_name_H-M   'P 1'
#
loop_
_entity.id
_entity.type
_entity.pdbx_description
1 polymer ?
#
loop_
_entity_poly.entity_id
_entity_poly.type
_entity_poly.pdbx_seq_one_letter_code
_entity_poly.pdbx_strand_id
1 'polypeptide(L)'
;MTQELVDLGDPAFQDDPHPAYEEWRRSGPVRRAVLPSGMQAWIVTRYEDARRALTDPRLSKRSSPAPEGQPVGGSRTAGAAPAAAMSPGIGAAISRHMLAVDPPDHTRLRRLVAAAFTARRIEALRPRVEQIAIDLLDSLAGREQADLIDEFAFPLPIQVICELLGLPPEDRDDFREWSDAVVAGSAAGPKLGPAIEAMVKYIHALLAERRKAPGDDLLSGLIQVRDAEDRLTEDELSSMVFLLLVAGHETTVNLIGNGTYLMLRDRTEWERLRADRELLPSAIEEFLRYEGPLKTSTFRIATEDVEIGGVTIPAGDPVIIGLLSANRDGDQFPSADLLRLDRVQSPAHLAFGHGIHYCLGAPLARLEAQVAFTALLDRHPGLQLAVPVGELHWRPGLLLRGLQGLPVFL
;
A
#
# COMPACT_ATOMS: atom_id res chain seq x y z
N MET A 1 -24.27 18.31 -18.77
CA MET A 1 -24.82 17.70 -17.53
C MET A 1 -23.73 17.89 -16.48
N THR A 2 -24.02 18.61 -15.40
CA THR A 2 -23.11 18.69 -14.23
C THR A 2 -22.97 17.29 -13.64
N GLN A 3 -21.78 16.69 -13.75
CA GLN A 3 -21.52 15.41 -13.06
C GLN A 3 -21.66 15.64 -11.56
N GLU A 4 -22.45 14.80 -10.92
CA GLU A 4 -22.60 14.80 -9.46
C GLU A 4 -21.23 14.56 -8.81
N LEU A 5 -20.89 15.42 -7.85
CA LEU A 5 -19.64 15.36 -7.11
C LEU A 5 -19.75 14.25 -6.06
N VAL A 6 -18.84 13.26 -6.10
CA VAL A 6 -18.85 12.15 -5.13
C VAL A 6 -17.94 12.49 -3.94
N ASP A 7 -18.38 12.16 -2.73
CA ASP A 7 -17.60 12.41 -1.50
C ASP A 7 -16.89 11.13 -1.04
N LEU A 8 -15.57 11.13 -1.15
CA LEU A 8 -14.74 10.02 -0.66
C LEU A 8 -14.47 10.09 0.85
N GLY A 9 -14.88 11.16 1.52
CA GLY A 9 -14.85 11.31 2.97
C GLY A 9 -16.14 10.86 3.66
N ASP A 10 -17.19 10.53 2.89
CA ASP A 10 -18.46 10.06 3.43
C ASP A 10 -18.25 8.83 4.33
N PRO A 11 -18.78 8.82 5.58
CA PRO A 11 -18.59 7.68 6.49
C PRO A 11 -19.10 6.35 5.93
N ALA A 12 -20.21 6.33 5.19
CA ALA A 12 -20.75 5.10 4.59
C ALA A 12 -19.80 4.57 3.50
N PHE A 13 -19.22 5.48 2.69
CA PHE A 13 -18.17 5.11 1.73
C PHE A 13 -16.89 4.62 2.41
N GLN A 14 -16.50 5.20 3.54
CA GLN A 14 -15.32 4.76 4.27
C GLN A 14 -15.52 3.37 4.88
N ASP A 15 -16.72 3.05 5.33
CA ASP A 15 -17.07 1.75 5.88
C ASP A 15 -17.20 0.68 4.78
N ASP A 16 -18.05 0.91 3.78
CA ASP A 16 -18.20 0.02 2.61
C ASP A 16 -18.22 0.81 1.28
N PRO A 17 -17.09 0.90 0.55
CA PRO A 17 -17.02 1.62 -0.71
C PRO A 17 -17.63 0.87 -1.90
N HIS A 18 -17.91 -0.42 -1.77
CA HIS A 18 -18.28 -1.27 -2.91
C HIS A 18 -19.60 -0.90 -3.58
N PRO A 19 -20.70 -0.59 -2.85
CA PRO A 19 -21.96 -0.17 -3.47
C PRO A 19 -21.80 1.13 -4.27
N ALA A 20 -21.08 2.11 -3.74
CA ALA A 20 -20.80 3.36 -4.42
C ALA A 20 -19.93 3.13 -5.67
N TYR A 21 -18.88 2.32 -5.56
CA TYR A 21 -18.05 1.98 -6.70
C TYR A 21 -18.83 1.25 -7.81
N GLU A 22 -19.74 0.35 -7.47
CA GLU A 22 -20.58 -0.34 -8.44
C GLU A 22 -21.47 0.66 -9.18
N GLU A 23 -22.11 1.57 -8.47
CA GLU A 23 -22.92 2.62 -9.08
C GLU A 23 -22.08 3.51 -10.01
N TRP A 24 -20.88 3.92 -9.55
CA TRP A 24 -20.02 4.79 -10.35
C TRP A 24 -19.52 4.10 -11.62
N ARG A 25 -19.17 2.82 -11.58
CA ARG A 25 -18.83 2.06 -12.79
C ARG A 25 -19.97 2.02 -13.79
N ARG A 26 -21.23 1.86 -13.33
CA ARG A 26 -22.42 1.83 -14.21
C ARG A 26 -22.71 3.18 -14.81
N SER A 27 -22.63 4.25 -14.03
CA SER A 27 -23.08 5.60 -14.44
C SER A 27 -22.00 6.41 -15.17
N GLY A 28 -20.71 6.00 -15.14
CA GLY A 28 -19.62 6.62 -15.88
C GLY A 28 -18.25 6.21 -15.34
N PRO A 29 -17.24 6.02 -16.23
CA PRO A 29 -15.93 5.50 -15.84
C PRO A 29 -15.08 6.49 -15.04
N VAL A 30 -15.39 7.80 -15.14
CA VAL A 30 -14.61 8.90 -14.54
C VAL A 30 -15.57 9.86 -13.84
N ARG A 31 -15.27 10.23 -12.62
CA ARG A 31 -16.09 11.13 -11.81
C ARG A 31 -15.24 12.20 -11.13
N ARG A 32 -15.86 13.36 -10.86
CA ARG A 32 -15.29 14.34 -9.94
C ARG A 32 -15.57 13.90 -8.50
N ALA A 33 -14.56 13.97 -7.66
CA ALA A 33 -14.63 13.55 -6.26
C ALA A 33 -14.12 14.65 -5.33
N VAL A 34 -14.71 14.74 -4.13
CA VAL A 34 -14.15 15.45 -2.98
C VAL A 34 -13.41 14.42 -2.13
N LEU A 35 -12.18 14.73 -1.80
CA LEU A 35 -11.34 13.89 -0.95
C LEU A 35 -11.57 14.22 0.53
N PRO A 36 -11.18 13.35 1.49
CA PRO A 36 -11.29 13.64 2.92
C PRO A 36 -10.62 14.95 3.34
N SER A 37 -9.65 15.43 2.55
CA SER A 37 -8.98 16.73 2.77
C SER A 37 -9.76 17.96 2.24
N GLY A 38 -10.94 17.75 1.64
CA GLY A 38 -11.70 18.80 0.93
C GLY A 38 -11.18 19.14 -0.47
N MET A 39 -10.06 18.58 -0.90
CA MET A 39 -9.53 18.77 -2.25
C MET A 39 -10.39 18.03 -3.28
N GLN A 40 -10.61 18.62 -4.46
CA GLN A 40 -11.26 17.93 -5.57
C GLN A 40 -10.24 17.21 -6.44
N ALA A 41 -10.63 16.03 -6.94
CA ALA A 41 -9.87 15.24 -7.89
C ALA A 41 -10.80 14.48 -8.83
N TRP A 42 -10.25 13.94 -9.91
CA TRP A 42 -10.95 12.96 -10.74
C TRP A 42 -10.64 11.54 -10.25
N ILE A 43 -11.66 10.68 -10.18
CA ILE A 43 -11.48 9.27 -9.89
C ILE A 43 -11.88 8.40 -11.09
N VAL A 44 -10.99 7.49 -11.48
CA VAL A 44 -11.20 6.51 -12.56
C VAL A 44 -11.60 5.17 -11.92
N THR A 45 -12.74 4.59 -12.33
CA THR A 45 -13.36 3.47 -11.61
C THR A 45 -13.44 2.16 -12.38
N ARG A 46 -13.47 2.16 -13.74
CA ARG A 46 -13.52 0.95 -14.56
C ARG A 46 -12.13 0.38 -14.81
N TYR A 47 -12.03 -0.92 -14.95
CA TYR A 47 -10.76 -1.62 -15.08
C TYR A 47 -9.92 -1.18 -16.30
N GLU A 48 -10.49 -1.17 -17.50
CA GLU A 48 -9.74 -0.80 -18.70
C GLU A 48 -9.29 0.64 -18.68
N ASP A 49 -10.14 1.56 -18.22
CA ASP A 49 -9.79 2.96 -18.06
C ASP A 49 -8.72 3.16 -16.98
N ALA A 50 -8.84 2.45 -15.85
CA ALA A 50 -7.84 2.43 -14.79
C ALA A 50 -6.47 1.92 -15.28
N ARG A 51 -6.47 0.83 -16.03
CA ARG A 51 -5.26 0.22 -16.59
C ARG A 51 -4.57 1.18 -17.57
N ARG A 52 -5.34 1.84 -18.45
CA ARG A 52 -4.83 2.87 -19.38
C ARG A 52 -4.28 4.07 -18.63
N ALA A 53 -5.03 4.61 -17.67
CA ALA A 53 -4.63 5.76 -16.87
C ALA A 53 -3.34 5.49 -16.06
N LEU A 54 -3.12 4.25 -15.59
CA LEU A 54 -1.89 3.87 -14.88
C LEU A 54 -0.65 3.89 -15.76
N THR A 55 -0.80 3.82 -17.08
CA THR A 55 0.31 3.83 -18.07
C THR A 55 0.37 5.10 -18.91
N ASP A 56 -0.59 6.00 -18.80
CA ASP A 56 -0.63 7.23 -19.58
C ASP A 56 0.45 8.22 -19.10
N PRO A 57 1.44 8.57 -19.94
CA PRO A 57 2.53 9.48 -19.55
C PRO A 57 2.05 10.92 -19.31
N ARG A 58 0.85 11.28 -19.77
CA ARG A 58 0.24 12.60 -19.54
C ARG A 58 -0.31 12.73 -18.12
N LEU A 59 -0.46 11.60 -17.39
CA LEU A 59 -0.82 11.56 -15.98
C LEU A 59 0.45 11.46 -15.14
N SER A 60 1.09 12.60 -14.91
CA SER A 60 2.40 12.76 -14.28
C SER A 60 2.35 12.64 -12.75
N LYS A 61 3.46 12.19 -12.17
CA LYS A 61 3.72 12.25 -10.71
C LYS A 61 4.25 13.62 -10.28
N ARG A 62 4.75 14.41 -11.20
CA ARG A 62 5.24 15.77 -10.91
C ARG A 62 4.06 16.74 -10.83
N SER A 63 4.03 17.55 -9.78
CA SER A 63 3.16 18.71 -9.76
C SER A 63 3.60 19.66 -10.89
N SER A 64 2.69 19.97 -11.82
CA SER A 64 2.92 21.09 -12.74
C SER A 64 3.13 22.37 -11.91
N PRO A 65 4.02 23.29 -12.30
CA PRO A 65 4.06 24.60 -11.66
C PRO A 65 2.65 25.19 -11.75
N ALA A 66 2.09 25.56 -10.60
CA ALA A 66 0.78 26.18 -10.55
C ALA A 66 0.75 27.40 -11.47
N PRO A 67 -0.37 27.67 -12.19
CA PRO A 67 -0.55 28.93 -12.88
C PRO A 67 -0.28 30.08 -11.91
N GLU A 68 0.39 31.13 -12.37
CA GLU A 68 0.71 32.30 -11.55
C GLU A 68 -0.55 32.80 -10.83
N GLY A 69 -0.53 32.79 -9.48
CA GLY A 69 -1.62 33.27 -8.63
C GLY A 69 -2.38 32.19 -7.84
N GLN A 70 -2.09 30.88 -8.01
CA GLN A 70 -2.61 29.84 -7.12
C GLN A 70 -1.49 29.32 -6.20
N PRO A 71 -1.79 29.00 -4.92
CA PRO A 71 -0.79 28.45 -4.01
C PRO A 71 -0.26 27.12 -4.57
N VAL A 72 1.05 27.04 -4.73
CA VAL A 72 1.78 25.88 -5.23
C VAL A 72 1.44 24.67 -4.34
N GLY A 73 0.62 23.76 -4.87
CA GLY A 73 0.39 22.48 -4.24
C GLY A 73 1.68 21.66 -4.36
N GLY A 74 2.44 21.53 -3.26
CA GLY A 74 3.58 20.63 -3.20
C GLY A 74 3.19 19.21 -3.58
N SER A 75 4.15 18.39 -4.05
CA SER A 75 3.98 16.99 -4.39
C SER A 75 3.20 16.27 -3.29
N ARG A 76 1.91 16.02 -3.54
CA ARG A 76 1.01 15.41 -2.56
C ARG A 76 1.07 13.91 -2.76
N THR A 77 2.04 13.26 -2.16
CA THR A 77 1.94 11.83 -1.89
C THR A 77 0.71 11.63 -0.99
N ALA A 78 -0.20 10.76 -1.41
CA ALA A 78 -1.36 10.43 -0.60
C ALA A 78 -0.87 9.95 0.78
N GLY A 79 -1.28 10.66 1.84
CA GLY A 79 -0.88 10.35 3.20
C GLY A 79 0.20 11.27 3.81
N ALA A 80 1.05 11.93 3.01
CA ALA A 80 2.01 12.88 3.57
C ALA A 80 1.37 14.28 3.74
N ALA A 81 1.71 14.98 4.85
CA ALA A 81 1.42 16.39 5.01
C ALA A 81 1.92 17.17 3.80
N PRO A 82 1.27 18.27 3.40
CA PRO A 82 1.75 19.09 2.31
C PRO A 82 3.20 19.49 2.61
N ALA A 83 4.13 19.09 1.74
CA ALA A 83 5.56 19.39 1.89
C ALA A 83 5.84 20.89 2.05
N ALA A 84 4.88 21.74 1.68
CA ALA A 84 4.91 23.19 1.88
C ALA A 84 4.81 23.65 3.35
N ALA A 85 4.33 22.78 4.26
CA ALA A 85 4.27 23.08 5.71
C ALA A 85 5.49 22.57 6.47
N MET A 86 6.40 21.86 5.79
CA MET A 86 7.60 21.26 6.40
C MET A 86 8.85 22.06 6.03
N SER A 87 9.89 21.96 6.85
CA SER A 87 11.19 22.53 6.51
C SER A 87 11.65 22.01 5.13
N PRO A 88 12.18 22.86 4.25
CA PRO A 88 12.54 22.46 2.88
C PRO A 88 13.44 21.20 2.80
N GLY A 89 14.34 21.01 3.76
CA GLY A 89 15.21 19.82 3.85
C GLY A 89 14.43 18.53 4.12
N ILE A 90 13.43 18.57 5.01
CA ILE A 90 12.60 17.40 5.36
C ILE A 90 11.71 17.01 4.16
N GLY A 91 11.11 17.99 3.50
CA GLY A 91 10.31 17.74 2.31
C GLY A 91 11.10 17.00 1.20
N ALA A 92 12.35 17.42 0.95
CA ALA A 92 13.21 16.77 -0.03
C ALA A 92 13.59 15.33 0.38
N ALA A 93 13.87 15.12 1.68
CA ALA A 93 14.26 13.81 2.23
C ALA A 93 13.17 12.74 2.16
N ILE A 94 11.91 13.11 1.90
CA ILE A 94 10.78 12.17 1.81
C ILE A 94 10.07 12.14 0.46
N SER A 95 10.40 13.04 -0.48
CA SER A 95 9.65 13.19 -1.74
C SER A 95 10.43 12.87 -3.01
N ARG A 96 11.75 12.61 -2.91
CA ARG A 96 12.61 12.30 -4.07
C ARG A 96 12.78 10.80 -4.31
N HIS A 97 11.71 10.04 -4.18
CA HIS A 97 11.71 8.60 -4.40
C HIS A 97 11.03 8.22 -5.72
N MET A 98 11.24 6.96 -6.17
CA MET A 98 10.74 6.47 -7.47
C MET A 98 9.21 6.57 -7.64
N LEU A 99 8.41 6.58 -6.55
CA LEU A 99 6.95 6.69 -6.65
C LEU A 99 6.48 8.13 -6.88
N ALA A 100 7.33 9.13 -6.63
CA ALA A 100 7.00 10.56 -6.72
C ALA A 100 7.54 11.25 -7.98
N VAL A 101 8.21 10.52 -8.87
CA VAL A 101 8.85 11.08 -10.06
C VAL A 101 8.50 10.30 -11.32
N ASP A 102 8.65 10.96 -12.48
CA ASP A 102 8.48 10.38 -13.81
C ASP A 102 9.83 10.06 -14.48
N PRO A 103 9.83 9.31 -15.60
CA PRO A 103 11.03 9.16 -16.42
C PRO A 103 11.61 10.52 -16.85
N PRO A 104 12.97 10.68 -16.93
CA PRO A 104 13.96 9.60 -16.79
C PRO A 104 14.32 9.26 -15.34
N ASP A 105 14.04 10.13 -14.35
CA ASP A 105 14.42 9.96 -12.94
C ASP A 105 13.81 8.69 -12.34
N HIS A 106 12.52 8.43 -12.61
CA HIS A 106 11.85 7.19 -12.19
C HIS A 106 12.64 5.96 -12.66
N THR A 107 12.98 5.90 -13.95
CA THR A 107 13.66 4.74 -14.55
C THR A 107 15.02 4.50 -13.89
N ARG A 108 15.76 5.57 -13.64
CA ARG A 108 17.05 5.55 -12.94
C ARG A 108 16.90 5.01 -11.52
N LEU A 109 16.06 5.65 -10.70
CA LEU A 109 15.83 5.27 -9.30
C LEU A 109 15.33 3.83 -9.17
N ARG A 110 14.35 3.46 -10.01
CA ARG A 110 13.80 2.10 -10.00
C ARG A 110 14.83 1.04 -10.34
N ARG A 111 15.71 1.28 -11.33
CA ARG A 111 16.79 0.36 -11.71
C ARG A 111 17.73 0.12 -10.54
N LEU A 112 18.12 1.17 -9.83
CA LEU A 112 19.03 1.10 -8.69
C LEU A 112 18.46 0.25 -7.55
N VAL A 113 17.18 0.47 -7.22
CA VAL A 113 16.51 -0.28 -6.13
C VAL A 113 16.17 -1.71 -6.56
N ALA A 114 15.73 -1.92 -7.80
CA ALA A 114 15.34 -3.25 -8.30
C ALA A 114 16.53 -4.24 -8.29
N ALA A 115 17.75 -3.76 -8.45
CA ALA A 115 18.95 -4.59 -8.35
C ALA A 115 19.11 -5.26 -6.97
N ALA A 116 18.52 -4.66 -5.92
CA ALA A 116 18.52 -5.19 -4.57
C ALA A 116 17.28 -6.06 -4.25
N PHE A 117 16.18 -5.92 -5.02
CA PHE A 117 14.92 -6.68 -4.87
C PHE A 117 14.80 -7.82 -5.89
N THR A 118 15.78 -8.69 -5.96
CA THR A 118 15.71 -9.85 -6.88
C THR A 118 14.87 -10.98 -6.29
N ALA A 119 14.20 -11.75 -7.16
CA ALA A 119 13.40 -12.91 -6.73
C ALA A 119 14.21 -13.89 -5.87
N ARG A 120 15.49 -14.10 -6.18
CA ARG A 120 16.40 -14.95 -5.40
C ARG A 120 16.61 -14.42 -3.96
N ARG A 121 16.82 -13.10 -3.79
CA ARG A 121 16.98 -12.50 -2.46
C ARG A 121 15.71 -12.55 -1.64
N ILE A 122 14.56 -12.32 -2.28
CA ILE A 122 13.26 -12.41 -1.62
C ILE A 122 12.99 -13.85 -1.17
N GLU A 123 13.21 -14.84 -2.03
CA GLU A 123 13.01 -16.24 -1.64
C GLU A 123 13.98 -16.69 -0.54
N ALA A 124 15.19 -16.14 -0.49
CA ALA A 124 16.14 -16.41 0.59
C ALA A 124 15.65 -15.89 1.97
N LEU A 125 14.69 -14.96 2.02
CA LEU A 125 14.08 -14.52 3.27
C LEU A 125 13.04 -15.50 3.83
N ARG A 126 12.52 -16.43 3.03
CA ARG A 126 11.45 -17.36 3.42
C ARG A 126 11.68 -18.04 4.78
N PRO A 127 12.83 -18.69 5.06
CA PRO A 127 13.02 -19.35 6.35
C PRO A 127 12.94 -18.38 7.54
N ARG A 128 13.37 -17.14 7.31
CA ARG A 128 13.32 -16.12 8.36
C ARG A 128 11.91 -15.58 8.57
N VAL A 129 11.14 -15.36 7.50
CA VAL A 129 9.74 -14.94 7.57
C VAL A 129 8.91 -16.05 8.26
N GLU A 130 9.18 -17.32 7.96
CA GLU A 130 8.56 -18.47 8.62
C GLU A 130 8.87 -18.49 10.12
N GLN A 131 10.14 -18.27 10.51
CA GLN A 131 10.52 -18.22 11.92
C GLN A 131 9.81 -17.08 12.66
N ILE A 132 9.77 -15.88 12.08
CA ILE A 132 9.06 -14.73 12.68
C ILE A 132 7.57 -15.05 12.85
N ALA A 133 6.92 -15.63 11.83
CA ALA A 133 5.50 -15.98 11.90
C ALA A 133 5.24 -17.03 13.02
N ILE A 134 6.12 -18.03 13.15
CA ILE A 134 6.02 -19.05 14.20
C ILE A 134 6.21 -18.41 15.58
N ASP A 135 7.24 -17.60 15.78
CA ASP A 135 7.54 -16.95 17.06
C ASP A 135 6.37 -16.07 17.52
N LEU A 136 5.75 -15.32 16.58
CA LEU A 136 4.59 -14.49 16.87
C LEU A 136 3.38 -15.33 17.30
N LEU A 137 3.06 -16.42 16.60
CA LEU A 137 1.94 -17.29 16.96
C LEU A 137 2.22 -18.08 18.25
N ASP A 138 3.46 -18.49 18.50
CA ASP A 138 3.85 -19.16 19.74
C ASP A 138 3.72 -18.22 20.96
N SER A 139 3.89 -16.90 20.78
CA SER A 139 3.64 -15.91 21.84
C SER A 139 2.16 -15.81 22.25
N LEU A 140 1.25 -16.27 21.40
CA LEU A 140 -0.19 -16.33 21.67
C LEU A 140 -0.62 -17.63 22.34
N ALA A 141 0.29 -18.61 22.50
CA ALA A 141 -0.04 -19.92 23.02
C ALA A 141 -0.67 -19.85 24.42
N GLY A 142 -1.77 -20.59 24.61
CA GLY A 142 -2.53 -20.63 25.88
C GLY A 142 -3.47 -19.44 26.12
N ARG A 143 -3.54 -18.50 25.21
CA ARG A 143 -4.55 -17.42 25.22
C ARG A 143 -5.82 -17.90 24.53
N GLU A 144 -6.96 -17.41 25.02
CA GLU A 144 -8.27 -17.70 24.42
C GLU A 144 -8.57 -16.75 23.25
N GLN A 145 -8.13 -15.49 23.36
CA GLN A 145 -8.40 -14.43 22.40
C GLN A 145 -7.16 -13.59 22.12
N ALA A 146 -7.12 -13.01 20.92
CA ALA A 146 -6.10 -12.05 20.51
C ALA A 146 -6.70 -11.04 19.51
N ASP A 147 -6.08 -9.86 19.39
CA ASP A 147 -6.27 -9.00 18.21
C ASP A 147 -5.23 -9.39 17.14
N LEU A 148 -5.70 -10.04 16.08
CA LEU A 148 -4.81 -10.57 15.06
C LEU A 148 -4.07 -9.46 14.27
N ILE A 149 -4.65 -8.26 14.17
CA ILE A 149 -3.95 -7.12 13.54
C ILE A 149 -2.74 -6.73 14.38
N ASP A 150 -2.94 -6.45 15.66
CA ASP A 150 -1.89 -5.94 16.53
C ASP A 150 -0.82 -6.97 16.87
N GLU A 151 -1.22 -8.23 17.01
CA GLU A 151 -0.36 -9.26 17.60
C GLU A 151 0.28 -10.17 16.53
N PHE A 152 -0.19 -10.15 15.29
CA PHE A 152 0.36 -10.97 14.22
C PHE A 152 0.52 -10.23 12.89
N ALA A 153 -0.58 -9.67 12.33
CA ALA A 153 -0.55 -9.10 10.99
C ALA A 153 0.35 -7.87 10.88
N PHE A 154 0.43 -7.04 11.93
CA PHE A 154 1.33 -5.88 12.00
C PHE A 154 2.78 -6.29 12.33
N PRO A 155 3.05 -7.09 13.40
CA PRO A 155 4.43 -7.44 13.76
C PRO A 155 5.19 -8.23 12.69
N LEU A 156 4.52 -9.04 11.88
CA LEU A 156 5.20 -9.84 10.87
C LEU A 156 5.86 -8.98 9.78
N PRO A 157 5.14 -8.18 8.99
CA PRO A 157 5.74 -7.38 7.93
C PRO A 157 6.72 -6.32 8.43
N ILE A 158 6.46 -5.72 9.60
CA ILE A 158 7.38 -4.72 10.16
C ILE A 158 8.72 -5.35 10.54
N GLN A 159 8.74 -6.57 11.10
CA GLN A 159 9.96 -7.27 11.39
C GLN A 159 10.70 -7.65 10.11
N VAL A 160 10.01 -8.12 9.10
CA VAL A 160 10.60 -8.49 7.81
C VAL A 160 11.25 -7.29 7.12
N ILE A 161 10.56 -6.13 7.05
CA ILE A 161 11.15 -4.95 6.40
C ILE A 161 12.32 -4.37 7.21
N CYS A 162 12.25 -4.40 8.56
CA CYS A 162 13.35 -4.00 9.41
C CYS A 162 14.59 -4.87 9.19
N GLU A 163 14.43 -6.19 9.14
CA GLU A 163 15.55 -7.11 8.86
C GLU A 163 16.11 -6.93 7.44
N LEU A 164 15.22 -6.77 6.43
CA LEU A 164 15.64 -6.53 5.06
C LEU A 164 16.50 -5.26 4.92
N LEU A 165 16.16 -4.21 5.68
CA LEU A 165 16.90 -2.95 5.70
C LEU A 165 18.03 -2.93 6.74
N GLY A 166 18.16 -3.97 7.55
CA GLY A 166 19.18 -4.06 8.59
C GLY A 166 18.92 -3.14 9.80
N LEU A 167 17.66 -2.82 10.11
CA LEU A 167 17.33 -2.01 11.28
C LEU A 167 17.50 -2.82 12.58
N PRO A 168 18.00 -2.17 13.66
CA PRO A 168 18.05 -2.79 14.98
C PRO A 168 16.66 -3.20 15.49
N PRO A 169 16.54 -4.37 16.13
CA PRO A 169 15.23 -4.84 16.66
C PRO A 169 14.60 -3.91 17.69
N GLU A 170 15.42 -3.22 18.47
CA GLU A 170 15.02 -2.28 19.54
C GLU A 170 14.28 -1.04 19.03
N ASP A 171 14.47 -0.66 17.77
CA ASP A 171 13.90 0.55 17.19
C ASP A 171 12.48 0.33 16.60
N ARG A 172 11.95 -0.90 16.68
CA ARG A 172 10.68 -1.29 16.04
C ARG A 172 9.46 -0.56 16.58
N ASP A 173 9.42 -0.31 17.90
CA ASP A 173 8.27 0.32 18.55
C ASP A 173 8.19 1.82 18.19
N ASP A 174 9.32 2.51 18.20
CA ASP A 174 9.41 3.90 17.73
C ASP A 174 8.99 4.02 16.27
N PHE A 175 9.47 3.07 15.47
CA PHE A 175 9.14 3.01 14.05
C PHE A 175 7.65 2.77 13.80
N ARG A 176 7.00 1.91 14.61
CA ARG A 176 5.56 1.70 14.59
C ARG A 176 4.80 3.00 14.80
N GLU A 177 5.14 3.75 15.87
CA GLU A 177 4.45 5.00 16.19
C GLU A 177 4.59 6.04 15.06
N TRP A 178 5.78 6.18 14.48
CA TRP A 178 5.99 7.12 13.36
C TRP A 178 5.25 6.69 12.11
N SER A 179 5.28 5.41 11.80
CA SER A 179 4.62 4.85 10.61
C SER A 179 3.12 5.02 10.67
N ASP A 180 2.49 4.70 11.81
CA ASP A 180 1.06 4.88 12.02
C ASP A 180 0.65 6.34 11.78
N ALA A 181 1.41 7.31 12.28
CA ALA A 181 1.15 8.73 12.07
C ALA A 181 1.32 9.15 10.59
N VAL A 182 2.36 8.64 9.92
CA VAL A 182 2.63 8.93 8.50
C VAL A 182 1.53 8.36 7.61
N VAL A 183 1.10 7.13 7.86
CA VAL A 183 0.04 6.44 7.12
C VAL A 183 -1.32 7.08 7.33
N ALA A 184 -1.64 7.48 8.56
CA ALA A 184 -2.86 8.25 8.85
C ALA A 184 -2.88 9.61 8.14
N GLY A 185 -1.72 10.15 7.78
CA GLY A 185 -1.61 11.40 7.04
C GLY A 185 -2.28 12.56 7.76
N SER A 186 -3.15 13.30 7.06
CA SER A 186 -3.87 14.44 7.67
C SER A 186 -4.74 14.06 8.88
N ALA A 187 -5.17 12.80 8.99
CA ALA A 187 -5.94 12.31 10.12
C ALA A 187 -5.09 12.21 11.42
N ALA A 188 -3.77 12.10 11.31
CA ALA A 188 -2.87 12.14 12.46
C ALA A 188 -2.79 13.53 13.12
N GLY A 189 -3.28 14.57 12.44
CA GLY A 189 -3.29 15.93 12.96
C GLY A 189 -1.89 16.42 13.36
N PRO A 190 -1.71 16.93 14.61
CA PRO A 190 -0.44 17.49 15.05
C PRO A 190 0.70 16.47 15.21
N LYS A 191 0.40 15.16 15.21
CA LYS A 191 1.43 14.12 15.34
C LYS A 191 2.22 13.88 14.04
N LEU A 192 1.65 14.20 12.86
CA LEU A 192 2.24 13.90 11.57
C LEU A 192 3.62 14.55 11.36
N GLY A 193 3.74 15.85 11.61
CA GLY A 193 5.00 16.57 11.43
C GLY A 193 6.14 16.00 12.26
N PRO A 194 5.97 15.90 13.60
CA PRO A 194 6.98 15.29 14.49
C PRO A 194 7.36 13.87 14.10
N ALA A 195 6.40 13.03 13.69
CA ALA A 195 6.67 11.65 13.26
C ALA A 195 7.56 11.61 12.00
N ILE A 196 7.27 12.44 10.99
CA ILE A 196 8.09 12.53 9.78
C ILE A 196 9.51 13.03 10.14
N GLU A 197 9.63 14.06 10.98
CA GLU A 197 10.92 14.59 11.40
C GLU A 197 11.76 13.53 12.13
N ALA A 198 11.15 12.80 13.06
CA ALA A 198 11.80 11.72 13.80
C ALA A 198 12.28 10.62 12.86
N MET A 199 11.42 10.17 11.93
CA MET A 199 11.76 9.15 10.95
C MET A 199 12.90 9.60 10.02
N VAL A 200 12.89 10.83 9.52
CA VAL A 200 13.98 11.36 8.66
C VAL A 200 15.28 11.43 9.43
N LYS A 201 15.25 11.94 10.67
CA LYS A 201 16.43 11.97 11.54
C LYS A 201 17.01 10.59 11.80
N TYR A 202 16.14 9.62 12.07
CA TYR A 202 16.51 8.22 12.25
C TYR A 202 17.17 7.64 10.99
N ILE A 203 16.53 7.81 9.81
CA ILE A 203 17.07 7.35 8.54
C ILE A 203 18.48 7.94 8.29
N HIS A 204 18.69 9.22 8.52
CA HIS A 204 20.01 9.84 8.36
C HIS A 204 21.07 9.24 9.29
N ALA A 205 20.71 8.97 10.55
CA ALA A 205 21.62 8.34 11.51
C ALA A 205 21.98 6.91 11.06
N LEU A 206 20.97 6.14 10.65
CA LEU A 206 21.15 4.77 10.14
C LEU A 206 22.05 4.73 8.89
N LEU A 207 21.84 5.62 7.93
CA LEU A 207 22.68 5.75 6.74
C LEU A 207 24.14 6.08 7.10
N ALA A 208 24.34 6.97 8.07
CA ALA A 208 25.69 7.33 8.53
C ALA A 208 26.40 6.16 9.22
N GLU A 209 25.67 5.33 9.97
CA GLU A 209 26.20 4.13 10.62
C GLU A 209 26.54 3.05 9.58
N ARG A 210 25.65 2.74 8.65
CA ARG A 210 25.87 1.72 7.62
C ARG A 210 27.01 2.06 6.66
N ARG A 211 27.30 3.33 6.43
CA ARG A 211 28.49 3.75 5.69
C ARG A 211 29.80 3.40 6.40
N LYS A 212 29.82 3.45 7.75
CA LYS A 212 31.01 3.10 8.54
C LYS A 212 31.18 1.59 8.69
N ALA A 213 30.06 0.88 8.81
CA ALA A 213 30.03 -0.57 9.02
C ALA A 213 28.98 -1.21 8.08
N PRO A 214 29.30 -1.43 6.79
CA PRO A 214 28.39 -2.07 5.85
C PRO A 214 28.06 -3.50 6.27
N GLY A 215 26.76 -3.87 6.21
CA GLY A 215 26.26 -5.23 6.43
C GLY A 215 25.90 -5.94 5.12
N ASP A 216 25.34 -7.15 5.24
CA ASP A 216 24.75 -7.88 4.11
C ASP A 216 23.21 -7.61 4.05
N ASP A 217 22.83 -6.35 4.16
CA ASP A 217 21.47 -5.87 4.13
C ASP A 217 21.18 -5.02 2.89
N LEU A 218 19.89 -4.77 2.64
CA LEU A 218 19.45 -3.99 1.49
C LEU A 218 19.97 -2.54 1.54
N LEU A 219 20.01 -1.94 2.74
CA LEU A 219 20.45 -0.57 2.92
C LEU A 219 21.94 -0.42 2.57
N SER A 220 22.78 -1.36 3.06
CA SER A 220 24.19 -1.43 2.69
C SER A 220 24.37 -1.61 1.18
N GLY A 221 23.54 -2.44 0.56
CA GLY A 221 23.50 -2.60 -0.89
C GLY A 221 23.13 -1.31 -1.62
N LEU A 222 22.13 -0.57 -1.17
CA LEU A 222 21.70 0.71 -1.76
C LEU A 222 22.81 1.78 -1.63
N ILE A 223 23.50 1.82 -0.49
CA ILE A 223 24.64 2.73 -0.28
C ILE A 223 25.80 2.38 -1.23
N GLN A 224 26.04 1.09 -1.50
CA GLN A 224 27.11 0.59 -2.35
C GLN A 224 26.78 0.57 -3.84
N VAL A 225 25.47 0.64 -4.22
CA VAL A 225 25.08 0.71 -5.63
C VAL A 225 25.70 1.95 -6.27
N ARG A 226 26.87 1.73 -6.84
CA ARG A 226 27.65 2.69 -7.60
C ARG A 226 27.68 2.23 -9.05
N ASP A 227 26.71 2.69 -9.83
CA ASP A 227 27.02 2.82 -11.23
C ASP A 227 28.00 4.00 -11.38
N ALA A 228 29.04 3.89 -12.17
CA ALA A 228 30.14 4.86 -12.20
C ALA A 228 29.69 6.29 -12.53
N GLU A 229 28.52 6.45 -13.14
CA GLU A 229 27.95 7.71 -13.58
C GLU A 229 26.63 8.12 -12.87
N ASP A 230 26.00 7.22 -12.08
CA ASP A 230 24.63 7.43 -11.62
C ASP A 230 24.44 7.03 -10.15
N ARG A 231 24.76 7.96 -9.25
CA ARG A 231 24.64 7.77 -7.79
C ARG A 231 23.32 8.33 -7.28
N LEU A 232 22.75 7.68 -6.24
CA LEU A 232 21.69 8.31 -5.44
C LEU A 232 22.29 9.50 -4.68
N THR A 233 21.61 10.64 -4.76
CA THR A 233 21.88 11.75 -3.83
C THR A 233 21.46 11.37 -2.41
N GLU A 234 21.89 12.12 -1.40
CA GLU A 234 21.48 11.88 -0.01
C GLU A 234 19.94 11.96 0.13
N ASP A 235 19.31 12.96 -0.48
CA ASP A 235 17.87 13.12 -0.46
C ASP A 235 17.14 11.96 -1.16
N GLU A 236 17.67 11.47 -2.27
CA GLU A 236 17.10 10.32 -2.99
C GLU A 236 17.24 9.04 -2.18
N LEU A 237 18.40 8.81 -1.56
CA LEU A 237 18.64 7.64 -0.72
C LEU A 237 17.73 7.67 0.52
N SER A 238 17.71 8.79 1.26
CA SER A 238 16.83 8.96 2.41
C SER A 238 15.36 8.79 2.05
N SER A 239 14.92 9.44 0.96
CA SER A 239 13.57 9.36 0.46
C SER A 239 13.18 7.94 0.00
N MET A 240 14.13 7.20 -0.57
CA MET A 240 13.90 5.81 -0.98
C MET A 240 13.77 4.89 0.23
N VAL A 241 14.61 5.06 1.26
CA VAL A 241 14.50 4.31 2.53
C VAL A 241 13.16 4.61 3.21
N PHE A 242 12.78 5.90 3.27
CA PHE A 242 11.47 6.31 3.78
C PHE A 242 10.32 5.62 3.03
N LEU A 243 10.36 5.61 1.69
CA LEU A 243 9.34 4.92 0.88
C LEU A 243 9.27 3.42 1.20
N LEU A 244 10.41 2.74 1.26
CA LEU A 244 10.47 1.31 1.51
C LEU A 244 9.93 0.95 2.89
N LEU A 245 10.23 1.76 3.89
CA LEU A 245 9.75 1.60 5.25
C LEU A 245 8.22 1.77 5.31
N VAL A 246 7.69 2.89 4.82
CA VAL A 246 6.25 3.21 4.93
C VAL A 246 5.40 2.31 4.02
N ALA A 247 5.81 2.09 2.77
CA ALA A 247 5.02 1.31 1.82
C ALA A 247 5.17 -0.21 1.99
N GLY A 248 6.26 -0.64 2.63
CA GLY A 248 6.66 -2.06 2.67
C GLY A 248 5.90 -2.91 3.68
N HIS A 249 5.35 -2.34 4.75
CA HIS A 249 4.69 -3.13 5.79
C HIS A 249 3.17 -2.95 5.84
N GLU A 250 2.65 -1.71 5.88
CA GLU A 250 1.22 -1.44 6.07
C GLU A 250 0.31 -2.11 5.04
N THR A 251 0.75 -2.19 3.79
CA THR A 251 -0.02 -2.85 2.74
C THR A 251 -0.09 -4.37 2.97
N THR A 252 0.97 -4.98 3.47
CA THR A 252 1.00 -6.42 3.79
C THR A 252 0.22 -6.71 5.08
N VAL A 253 0.27 -5.84 6.10
CA VAL A 253 -0.63 -5.89 7.27
C VAL A 253 -2.08 -6.00 6.82
N ASN A 254 -2.50 -5.09 5.93
CA ASN A 254 -3.87 -5.07 5.42
C ASN A 254 -4.18 -6.29 4.54
N LEU A 255 -3.23 -6.83 3.78
CA LEU A 255 -3.43 -8.07 3.02
C LEU A 255 -3.70 -9.26 3.94
N ILE A 256 -2.92 -9.41 5.01
CA ILE A 256 -3.08 -10.49 5.98
C ILE A 256 -4.39 -10.32 6.76
N GLY A 257 -4.66 -9.11 7.26
CA GLY A 257 -5.88 -8.81 8.01
C GLY A 257 -7.14 -8.97 7.19
N ASN A 258 -7.20 -8.36 6.01
CA ASN A 258 -8.36 -8.43 5.12
C ASN A 258 -8.60 -9.88 4.62
N GLY A 259 -7.53 -10.59 4.24
CA GLY A 259 -7.64 -11.98 3.81
C GLY A 259 -8.16 -12.89 4.92
N THR A 260 -7.67 -12.71 6.16
CA THR A 260 -8.18 -13.47 7.32
C THR A 260 -9.64 -13.13 7.59
N TYR A 261 -10.01 -11.85 7.60
CA TYR A 261 -11.40 -11.40 7.72
C TYR A 261 -12.32 -12.07 6.68
N LEU A 262 -11.90 -12.07 5.41
CA LEU A 262 -12.68 -12.68 4.32
C LEU A 262 -12.93 -14.18 4.55
N MET A 263 -11.95 -14.90 5.05
CA MET A 263 -12.08 -16.33 5.34
C MET A 263 -12.89 -16.60 6.62
N LEU A 264 -12.80 -15.73 7.65
CA LEU A 264 -13.49 -15.97 8.92
C LEU A 264 -14.93 -15.48 8.90
N ARG A 265 -15.29 -14.47 8.09
CA ARG A 265 -16.69 -14.04 7.91
C ARG A 265 -17.54 -15.11 7.23
N ASP A 266 -16.94 -15.95 6.38
CA ASP A 266 -17.50 -17.17 5.81
C ASP A 266 -16.55 -18.35 6.11
N ARG A 267 -16.86 -19.07 7.18
CA ARG A 267 -16.04 -20.19 7.66
C ARG A 267 -15.83 -21.29 6.62
N THR A 268 -16.72 -21.37 5.63
CA THR A 268 -16.61 -22.35 4.55
C THR A 268 -15.31 -22.17 3.77
N GLU A 269 -14.92 -20.91 3.50
CA GLU A 269 -13.68 -20.64 2.78
C GLU A 269 -12.42 -20.93 3.61
N TRP A 270 -12.47 -20.72 4.93
CA TRP A 270 -11.41 -21.15 5.85
C TRP A 270 -11.19 -22.66 5.81
N GLU A 271 -12.28 -23.43 5.96
CA GLU A 271 -12.22 -24.90 5.95
C GLU A 271 -11.79 -25.43 4.58
N ARG A 272 -12.23 -24.79 3.49
CA ARG A 272 -11.81 -25.14 2.14
C ARG A 272 -10.31 -24.95 1.95
N LEU A 273 -9.76 -23.82 2.37
CA LEU A 273 -8.32 -23.53 2.26
C LEU A 273 -7.49 -24.43 3.19
N ARG A 274 -8.04 -24.80 4.36
CA ARG A 274 -7.44 -25.74 5.28
C ARG A 274 -7.36 -27.15 4.67
N ALA A 275 -8.40 -27.59 3.98
CA ALA A 275 -8.47 -28.90 3.33
C ALA A 275 -7.61 -29.00 2.08
N ASP A 276 -7.47 -27.90 1.32
CA ASP A 276 -6.72 -27.85 0.07
C ASP A 276 -5.76 -26.64 0.07
N ARG A 277 -4.52 -26.91 0.48
CA ARG A 277 -3.44 -25.90 0.55
C ARG A 277 -2.95 -25.44 -0.81
N GLU A 278 -3.21 -26.19 -1.89
CA GLU A 278 -2.82 -25.80 -3.25
C GLU A 278 -3.60 -24.59 -3.74
N LEU A 279 -4.74 -24.29 -3.11
CA LEU A 279 -5.52 -23.07 -3.37
C LEU A 279 -4.86 -21.79 -2.80
N LEU A 280 -3.88 -21.90 -1.89
CA LEU A 280 -3.35 -20.72 -1.19
C LEU A 280 -2.78 -19.66 -2.12
N PRO A 281 -1.99 -19.98 -3.16
CA PRO A 281 -1.49 -18.96 -4.09
C PRO A 281 -2.62 -18.22 -4.83
N SER A 282 -3.65 -18.91 -5.30
CA SER A 282 -4.80 -18.29 -5.98
C SER A 282 -5.70 -17.54 -5.01
N ALA A 283 -5.85 -18.01 -3.78
CA ALA A 283 -6.59 -17.34 -2.71
C ALA A 283 -5.97 -15.96 -2.38
N ILE A 284 -4.65 -15.87 -2.28
CA ILE A 284 -3.95 -14.60 -2.03
C ILE A 284 -4.21 -13.60 -3.16
N GLU A 285 -4.13 -14.02 -4.42
CA GLU A 285 -4.47 -13.15 -5.55
C GLU A 285 -5.95 -12.71 -5.52
N GLU A 286 -6.84 -13.60 -5.08
CA GLU A 286 -8.26 -13.28 -4.93
C GLU A 286 -8.51 -12.33 -3.74
N PHE A 287 -7.79 -12.44 -2.62
CA PHE A 287 -7.86 -11.46 -1.53
C PHE A 287 -7.42 -10.07 -2.00
N LEU A 288 -6.31 -10.01 -2.74
CA LEU A 288 -5.80 -8.78 -3.36
C LEU A 288 -6.81 -8.16 -4.33
N ARG A 289 -7.50 -8.97 -5.12
CA ARG A 289 -8.54 -8.52 -6.03
C ARG A 289 -9.78 -8.05 -5.27
N TYR A 290 -10.28 -8.88 -4.36
CA TYR A 290 -11.60 -8.72 -3.76
C TYR A 290 -11.66 -7.64 -2.68
N GLU A 291 -10.69 -7.63 -1.77
CA GLU A 291 -10.57 -6.65 -0.68
C GLU A 291 -9.09 -6.25 -0.48
N GLY A 292 -8.47 -5.78 -1.57
CA GLY A 292 -7.06 -5.41 -1.59
C GLY A 292 -6.73 -4.27 -0.62
N PRO A 293 -5.46 -4.16 -0.21
CA PRO A 293 -5.01 -3.21 0.81
C PRO A 293 -5.07 -1.74 0.37
N LEU A 294 -5.32 -1.46 -0.91
CA LEU A 294 -5.38 -0.11 -1.47
C LEU A 294 -6.73 0.17 -2.11
N LYS A 295 -7.45 1.20 -1.63
CA LYS A 295 -8.67 1.73 -2.27
C LYS A 295 -8.34 2.43 -3.59
N THR A 296 -7.29 3.26 -3.58
CA THR A 296 -6.91 4.09 -4.72
C THR A 296 -5.41 4.04 -5.00
N SER A 297 -5.01 4.51 -6.17
CA SER A 297 -3.61 4.82 -6.47
C SER A 297 -3.15 6.11 -5.76
N THR A 298 -1.84 6.33 -5.71
CA THR A 298 -1.29 7.66 -5.41
C THR A 298 -1.65 8.65 -6.53
N PHE A 299 -1.70 9.94 -6.17
CA PHE A 299 -2.08 11.02 -7.09
C PHE A 299 -1.25 11.06 -8.37
N ARG A 300 -1.90 11.53 -9.42
CA ARG A 300 -1.31 11.97 -10.70
C ARG A 300 -1.89 13.34 -11.04
N ILE A 301 -1.19 14.09 -11.87
CA ILE A 301 -1.66 15.38 -12.40
C ILE A 301 -1.72 15.27 -13.91
N ALA A 302 -2.83 15.68 -14.52
CA ALA A 302 -2.95 15.77 -15.96
C ALA A 302 -2.03 16.91 -16.46
N THR A 303 -1.06 16.60 -17.32
CA THR A 303 -0.11 17.61 -17.87
C THR A 303 -0.69 18.39 -19.05
N GLU A 304 -1.71 17.85 -19.66
CA GLU A 304 -2.53 18.41 -20.74
C GLU A 304 -3.97 17.89 -20.58
N ASP A 305 -4.89 18.32 -21.41
CA ASP A 305 -6.23 17.74 -21.42
C ASP A 305 -6.18 16.27 -21.81
N VAL A 306 -6.70 15.38 -20.94
CA VAL A 306 -6.66 13.92 -21.11
C VAL A 306 -8.08 13.38 -21.21
N GLU A 307 -8.39 12.67 -22.29
CA GLU A 307 -9.67 11.97 -22.41
C GLU A 307 -9.56 10.54 -21.85
N ILE A 308 -10.42 10.22 -20.87
CA ILE A 308 -10.55 8.89 -20.29
C ILE A 308 -12.03 8.51 -20.26
N GLY A 309 -12.39 7.39 -20.90
CA GLY A 309 -13.77 6.91 -20.91
C GLY A 309 -14.79 7.90 -21.46
N GLY A 310 -14.40 8.75 -22.40
CA GLY A 310 -15.24 9.79 -23.00
C GLY A 310 -15.40 11.06 -22.13
N VAL A 311 -14.62 11.19 -21.06
CA VAL A 311 -14.59 12.38 -20.19
C VAL A 311 -13.23 13.07 -20.34
N THR A 312 -13.25 14.38 -20.65
CA THR A 312 -12.04 15.19 -20.68
C THR A 312 -11.68 15.66 -19.28
N ILE A 313 -10.50 15.29 -18.83
CA ILE A 313 -9.87 15.78 -17.59
C ILE A 313 -8.97 16.96 -17.98
N PRO A 314 -9.21 18.16 -17.45
CA PRO A 314 -8.42 19.34 -17.79
C PRO A 314 -6.96 19.23 -17.33
N ALA A 315 -6.07 19.93 -18.06
CA ALA A 315 -4.69 20.13 -17.64
C ALA A 315 -4.61 20.75 -16.23
N GLY A 316 -3.71 20.22 -15.41
CA GLY A 316 -3.51 20.65 -14.01
C GLY A 316 -4.40 19.96 -12.98
N ASP A 317 -5.45 19.26 -13.42
CA ASP A 317 -6.35 18.58 -12.49
C ASP A 317 -5.71 17.28 -11.89
N PRO A 318 -5.93 17.04 -10.59
CA PRO A 318 -5.49 15.82 -9.94
C PRO A 318 -6.38 14.63 -10.31
N VAL A 319 -5.74 13.46 -10.51
CA VAL A 319 -6.38 12.20 -10.87
C VAL A 319 -5.93 11.11 -9.91
N ILE A 320 -6.89 10.31 -9.44
CA ILE A 320 -6.66 9.07 -8.72
C ILE A 320 -7.35 7.91 -9.45
N ILE A 321 -6.81 6.72 -9.29
CA ILE A 321 -7.39 5.51 -9.87
C ILE A 321 -7.97 4.66 -8.74
N GLY A 322 -9.26 4.34 -8.80
CA GLY A 322 -9.96 3.47 -7.87
C GLY A 322 -9.57 2.00 -8.10
N LEU A 323 -8.47 1.57 -7.49
CA LEU A 323 -7.92 0.21 -7.67
C LEU A 323 -8.90 -0.85 -7.18
N LEU A 324 -9.49 -0.62 -6.00
CA LEU A 324 -10.48 -1.53 -5.43
C LEU A 324 -11.75 -1.60 -6.28
N SER A 325 -12.17 -0.47 -6.87
CA SER A 325 -13.27 -0.43 -7.84
C SER A 325 -12.94 -1.24 -9.09
N ALA A 326 -11.81 -0.96 -9.71
CA ALA A 326 -11.37 -1.62 -10.95
C ALA A 326 -11.27 -3.15 -10.78
N ASN A 327 -10.79 -3.61 -9.62
CA ASN A 327 -10.66 -5.02 -9.30
C ASN A 327 -12.01 -5.74 -9.11
N ARG A 328 -13.12 -5.01 -8.97
CA ARG A 328 -14.48 -5.57 -8.93
C ARG A 328 -15.32 -5.18 -10.15
N ASP A 329 -14.68 -4.84 -11.25
CA ASP A 329 -15.36 -4.57 -12.51
C ASP A 329 -15.89 -5.87 -13.13
N GLY A 330 -17.22 -6.00 -13.21
CA GLY A 330 -17.91 -7.18 -13.75
C GLY A 330 -17.65 -7.42 -15.24
N ASP A 331 -17.28 -6.37 -15.98
CA ASP A 331 -16.90 -6.50 -17.39
C ASP A 331 -15.56 -7.22 -17.56
N GLN A 332 -14.72 -7.24 -16.54
CA GLN A 332 -13.41 -7.90 -16.53
C GLN A 332 -13.39 -9.19 -15.71
N PHE A 333 -14.06 -9.21 -14.57
CA PHE A 333 -14.07 -10.34 -13.66
C PHE A 333 -15.47 -10.93 -13.55
N PRO A 334 -15.77 -12.05 -14.24
CA PRO A 334 -17.07 -12.70 -14.12
C PRO A 334 -17.40 -12.99 -12.65
N SER A 335 -18.61 -12.63 -12.22
CA SER A 335 -19.03 -12.70 -10.80
C SER A 335 -18.04 -11.97 -9.87
N ALA A 336 -17.71 -10.72 -10.21
CA ALA A 336 -16.72 -9.92 -9.52
C ALA A 336 -16.99 -9.75 -8.01
N ASP A 337 -18.27 -9.77 -7.62
CA ASP A 337 -18.72 -9.61 -6.24
C ASP A 337 -18.67 -10.90 -5.42
N LEU A 338 -18.29 -12.01 -6.02
CA LEU A 338 -18.08 -13.27 -5.30
C LEU A 338 -16.60 -13.49 -5.03
N LEU A 339 -16.28 -13.83 -3.78
CA LEU A 339 -14.97 -14.35 -3.39
C LEU A 339 -14.81 -15.77 -3.93
N ARG A 340 -13.78 -16.03 -4.71
CA ARG A 340 -13.52 -17.34 -5.30
C ARG A 340 -12.04 -17.69 -5.19
N LEU A 341 -11.68 -18.52 -4.23
CA LEU A 341 -10.29 -18.91 -3.95
C LEU A 341 -9.60 -19.61 -5.14
N ASP A 342 -10.37 -20.19 -6.04
CA ASP A 342 -9.94 -20.87 -7.26
C ASP A 342 -10.04 -20.00 -8.52
N ARG A 343 -10.23 -18.69 -8.37
CA ARG A 343 -10.34 -17.81 -9.55
C ARG A 343 -9.06 -17.80 -10.35
N VAL A 344 -9.20 -18.08 -11.65
CA VAL A 344 -8.11 -17.87 -12.61
C VAL A 344 -7.91 -16.36 -12.81
N GLN A 345 -6.72 -15.86 -12.45
CA GLN A 345 -6.38 -14.44 -12.53
C GLN A 345 -5.99 -14.05 -13.97
N SER A 346 -6.97 -13.97 -14.85
CA SER A 346 -6.79 -13.46 -16.20
C SER A 346 -8.03 -12.65 -16.61
N PRO A 347 -7.91 -11.33 -16.78
CA PRO A 347 -6.72 -10.50 -16.57
C PRO A 347 -6.27 -10.40 -15.11
N ALA A 348 -5.00 -9.98 -14.89
CA ALA A 348 -4.47 -9.78 -13.55
C ALA A 348 -5.14 -8.58 -12.86
N HIS A 349 -5.39 -8.69 -11.56
CA HIS A 349 -5.90 -7.58 -10.76
C HIS A 349 -4.91 -6.40 -10.70
N LEU A 350 -5.40 -5.20 -10.35
CA LEU A 350 -4.63 -3.96 -10.25
C LEU A 350 -4.18 -3.62 -8.82
N ALA A 351 -4.28 -4.54 -7.85
CA ALA A 351 -3.91 -4.26 -6.47
C ALA A 351 -2.44 -3.83 -6.30
N PHE A 352 -1.54 -4.32 -7.17
CA PHE A 352 -0.14 -3.90 -7.23
C PHE A 352 0.11 -2.77 -8.24
N GLY A 353 -0.93 -2.13 -8.75
CA GLY A 353 -0.83 -1.15 -9.81
C GLY A 353 -0.54 -1.75 -11.18
N HIS A 354 -0.13 -0.90 -12.13
CA HIS A 354 0.23 -1.31 -13.50
C HIS A 354 1.25 -0.33 -14.10
N GLY A 355 1.98 -0.77 -15.13
CA GLY A 355 2.98 0.06 -15.83
C GLY A 355 4.27 0.27 -15.03
N ILE A 356 4.91 1.42 -15.25
CA ILE A 356 6.23 1.71 -14.68
C ILE A 356 6.25 1.75 -13.15
N HIS A 357 5.14 2.06 -12.51
CA HIS A 357 4.97 2.08 -11.05
C HIS A 357 4.40 0.79 -10.47
N TYR A 358 4.37 -0.32 -11.23
CA TYR A 358 3.99 -1.63 -10.69
C TYR A 358 4.80 -1.93 -9.42
N CYS A 359 4.15 -2.44 -8.37
CA CYS A 359 4.74 -2.62 -7.04
C CYS A 359 6.05 -3.43 -7.10
N LEU A 360 7.14 -2.85 -6.61
CA LEU A 360 8.43 -3.53 -6.54
C LEU A 360 8.42 -4.65 -5.48
N GLY A 361 7.70 -4.44 -4.38
CA GLY A 361 7.57 -5.39 -3.27
C GLY A 361 6.54 -6.51 -3.50
N ALA A 362 5.88 -6.58 -4.68
CA ALA A 362 4.84 -7.58 -4.91
C ALA A 362 5.27 -9.04 -4.66
N PRO A 363 6.50 -9.47 -5.02
CA PRO A 363 6.97 -10.82 -4.66
C PRO A 363 7.13 -11.02 -3.15
N LEU A 364 7.60 -10.01 -2.42
CA LEU A 364 7.76 -10.08 -0.96
C LEU A 364 6.40 -10.15 -0.26
N ALA A 365 5.46 -9.29 -0.63
CA ALA A 365 4.10 -9.30 -0.07
C ALA A 365 3.39 -10.65 -0.27
N ARG A 366 3.59 -11.30 -1.43
CA ARG A 366 3.07 -12.65 -1.70
C ARG A 366 3.73 -13.71 -0.84
N LEU A 367 5.04 -13.64 -0.66
CA LEU A 367 5.80 -14.55 0.20
C LEU A 367 5.32 -14.42 1.65
N GLU A 368 5.24 -13.20 2.17
CA GLU A 368 4.77 -12.95 3.54
C GLU A 368 3.33 -13.43 3.74
N ALA A 369 2.43 -13.16 2.79
CA ALA A 369 1.06 -13.64 2.85
C ALA A 369 0.98 -15.17 2.83
N GLN A 370 1.76 -15.85 1.96
CA GLN A 370 1.83 -17.32 1.92
C GLN A 370 2.28 -17.88 3.27
N VAL A 371 3.34 -17.33 3.83
CA VAL A 371 3.85 -17.78 5.15
C VAL A 371 2.83 -17.52 6.25
N ALA A 372 2.26 -16.30 6.30
CA ALA A 372 1.28 -15.92 7.31
C ALA A 372 0.05 -16.84 7.31
N PHE A 373 -0.58 -17.04 6.14
CA PHE A 373 -1.76 -17.89 6.05
C PHE A 373 -1.44 -19.37 6.31
N THR A 374 -0.29 -19.88 5.86
CA THR A 374 0.15 -21.23 6.18
C THR A 374 0.29 -21.40 7.68
N ALA A 375 0.99 -20.50 8.35
CA ALA A 375 1.21 -20.56 9.80
C ALA A 375 -0.10 -20.47 10.59
N LEU A 376 -1.02 -19.56 10.20
CA LEU A 376 -2.34 -19.44 10.84
C LEU A 376 -3.18 -20.71 10.70
N LEU A 377 -3.25 -21.26 9.50
CA LEU A 377 -4.01 -22.49 9.21
C LEU A 377 -3.45 -23.72 9.93
N ASP A 378 -2.15 -23.76 10.17
CA ASP A 378 -1.49 -24.89 10.85
C ASP A 378 -1.56 -24.77 12.38
N ARG A 379 -1.36 -23.57 12.94
CA ARG A 379 -1.28 -23.34 14.39
C ARG A 379 -2.64 -23.08 15.03
N HIS A 380 -3.55 -22.42 14.30
CA HIS A 380 -4.88 -22.05 14.78
C HIS A 380 -5.99 -22.52 13.83
N PRO A 381 -6.12 -23.84 13.59
CA PRO A 381 -7.15 -24.37 12.68
C PRO A 381 -8.57 -24.05 13.15
N GLY A 382 -8.73 -23.78 14.46
CA GLY A 382 -9.99 -23.38 15.10
C GLY A 382 -10.31 -21.89 15.03
N LEU A 383 -9.43 -21.05 14.45
CA LEU A 383 -9.55 -19.59 14.44
C LEU A 383 -10.95 -19.10 14.04
N GLN A 384 -11.55 -18.21 14.84
CA GLN A 384 -12.90 -17.65 14.62
C GLN A 384 -12.92 -16.18 15.01
N LEU A 385 -13.85 -15.40 14.43
CA LEU A 385 -14.10 -14.03 14.90
C LEU A 385 -14.61 -14.07 16.36
N ALA A 386 -14.05 -13.22 17.20
CA ALA A 386 -14.50 -13.07 18.59
C ALA A 386 -15.62 -12.02 18.71
N VAL A 387 -15.91 -11.28 17.64
CA VAL A 387 -17.00 -10.29 17.59
C VAL A 387 -17.81 -10.48 16.31
N PRO A 388 -19.09 -10.08 16.28
CA PRO A 388 -19.88 -10.04 15.05
C PRO A 388 -19.21 -9.17 13.96
N VAL A 389 -19.40 -9.54 12.70
CA VAL A 389 -18.84 -8.80 11.54
C VAL A 389 -19.20 -7.32 11.57
N GLY A 390 -20.43 -6.96 12.00
CA GLY A 390 -20.89 -5.56 12.08
C GLY A 390 -20.24 -4.71 13.17
N GLU A 391 -19.43 -5.31 14.05
CA GLU A 391 -18.64 -4.59 15.07
C GLU A 391 -17.19 -4.36 14.64
N LEU A 392 -16.79 -4.89 13.48
CA LEU A 392 -15.48 -4.63 12.90
C LEU A 392 -15.47 -3.29 12.18
N HIS A 393 -14.46 -2.48 12.43
CA HIS A 393 -14.34 -1.14 11.86
C HIS A 393 -13.16 -1.04 10.90
N TRP A 394 -13.42 -0.39 9.78
CA TRP A 394 -12.38 -0.09 8.80
C TRP A 394 -11.64 1.21 9.14
N ARG A 395 -10.34 1.25 8.84
CA ARG A 395 -9.54 2.47 8.98
C ARG A 395 -10.01 3.52 7.97
N PRO A 396 -10.35 4.74 8.39
CA PRO A 396 -10.70 5.79 7.46
C PRO A 396 -9.48 6.26 6.68
N GLY A 397 -9.69 6.78 5.48
CA GLY A 397 -8.61 7.34 4.66
C GLY A 397 -8.83 7.11 3.17
N LEU A 398 -8.03 7.78 2.35
CA LEU A 398 -8.15 7.74 0.90
C LEU A 398 -7.46 6.52 0.28
N LEU A 399 -6.28 6.18 0.78
CA LEU A 399 -5.36 5.25 0.12
C LEU A 399 -5.55 3.82 0.60
N LEU A 400 -5.44 3.60 1.91
CA LEU A 400 -5.42 2.27 2.50
C LEU A 400 -6.83 1.72 2.78
N ARG A 401 -6.95 0.40 2.66
CA ARG A 401 -8.11 -0.39 3.08
C ARG A 401 -7.65 -1.47 4.04
N GLY A 402 -7.98 -1.34 5.31
CA GLY A 402 -7.63 -2.28 6.37
C GLY A 402 -8.50 -2.10 7.58
N LEU A 403 -8.63 -3.14 8.37
CA LEU A 403 -9.35 -3.13 9.63
C LEU A 403 -8.58 -2.39 10.72
N GLN A 404 -9.29 -1.77 11.66
CA GLN A 404 -8.68 -1.17 12.86
C GLN A 404 -8.17 -2.22 13.82
N GLY A 405 -8.88 -3.34 13.95
CA GLY A 405 -8.56 -4.50 14.74
C GLY A 405 -9.30 -5.73 14.22
N LEU A 406 -8.84 -6.91 14.54
CA LEU A 406 -9.46 -8.19 14.19
C LEU A 406 -9.44 -9.12 15.40
N PRO A 407 -10.37 -8.93 16.38
CA PRO A 407 -10.49 -9.81 17.53
C PRO A 407 -10.89 -11.22 17.11
N VAL A 408 -10.12 -12.21 17.54
CA VAL A 408 -10.32 -13.62 17.22
C VAL A 408 -10.24 -14.52 18.46
N PHE A 409 -10.98 -15.63 18.43
CA PHE A 409 -10.70 -16.81 19.26
C PHE A 409 -9.61 -17.64 18.57
N LEU A 410 -8.62 -18.08 19.35
CA LEU A 410 -7.45 -18.80 18.88
C LEU A 410 -7.66 -20.31 18.81
#